data_266bd2f2f17b938902239c903c1b5a1c
#
_entry.id   266bd2f2f17b938902239c903c1b5a1c
#
_cell.length_a   1.000
_cell.length_b   1.000
_cell.length_c   1.000
_cell.angle_alpha   90.00
_cell.angle_beta   90.00
_cell.angle_gamma   90.00
#
_symmetry.space_group_name_H-M   'P 1'
#
loop_
_entity.id
_entity.type
_entity.pdbx_description
1 polymer ?
#
loop_
_entity_poly.entity_id
_entity_poly.type
_entity_poly.pdbx_seq_one_letter_code
_entity_poly.pdbx_strand_id
1 'polypeptide(L)'
;MEHSTIAAIATAPGAGGIAVVRLSGPESYAVAAKVFHPANPAKRVEEAKGYTALFGHFMEGEEAFDEGVALFFRAPHSYTGEDVVELSCHGGSAVARRLVESCIAAGAVPAAPGEYTRRAFLSGKLGLTQAEAVMDLISADGRQGAALANASLNGALAKKIGAEKDALTALQAHLTAWVDFPEEDVPALEDAQLVSTLTAVKGELDTLIRNYDAGAVLREGVDCAIVGRPNAGKSTLLNLLAGFDRAIVTPVAGTTRDVVEQAVRLGDIRLNLFDTAGLRETEDAIEAEGIRRSWKKLEEAGLILAVFDGSEPLTREDLALAQRCAGRPAIALVNKEDKPTQFDAEIIAGDFAMVIPVCCQEEGSRRVIAAAVARLLGTNNIDPHAASLSGQRQLSAATRARDAVAGALDAVSGGFGLDAVSVCVDDALDALCDLTGENASENVINEVFERFCVGK
;
A
#
# COMPACT_ATOMS: atom_id res chain seq x y z
N MET A 1 25.15 8.07 13.22
CA MET A 1 24.63 6.68 13.23
C MET A 1 24.86 5.92 11.92
N GLU A 2 25.40 6.58 10.88
CA GLU A 2 25.55 6.01 9.52
C GLU A 2 26.64 4.94 9.35
N HIS A 3 27.40 4.62 10.38
CA HIS A 3 28.50 3.64 10.29
C HIS A 3 28.34 2.42 11.22
N SER A 4 27.17 2.25 11.87
CA SER A 4 26.93 1.11 12.73
C SER A 4 26.47 -0.12 11.96
N THR A 5 26.91 -1.30 12.35
CA THR A 5 26.33 -2.56 11.86
C THR A 5 25.06 -2.87 12.62
N ILE A 6 23.95 -3.01 11.89
CA ILE A 6 22.62 -3.27 12.44
C ILE A 6 22.25 -4.73 12.34
N ALA A 7 21.39 -5.20 13.26
CA ALA A 7 20.86 -6.55 13.29
C ALA A 7 19.35 -6.56 13.59
N ALA A 8 18.59 -7.39 12.88
CA ALA A 8 17.19 -7.68 13.17
C ALA A 8 16.74 -9.02 12.59
N ILE A 9 15.63 -9.55 13.11
CA ILE A 9 14.90 -10.66 12.49
C ILE A 9 14.19 -10.11 11.24
N ALA A 10 14.48 -10.69 10.06
CA ALA A 10 13.94 -10.27 8.77
C ALA A 10 12.72 -11.09 8.32
N THR A 11 12.37 -12.16 9.02
CA THR A 11 11.19 -12.99 8.78
C THR A 11 10.01 -12.53 9.63
N ALA A 12 8.79 -12.85 9.18
CA ALA A 12 7.58 -12.53 9.94
C ALA A 12 7.62 -13.17 11.34
N PRO A 13 7.06 -12.51 12.37
CA PRO A 13 6.98 -13.07 13.72
C PRO A 13 6.08 -14.30 13.75
N GLY A 14 6.48 -15.32 14.52
CA GLY A 14 5.73 -16.58 14.68
C GLY A 14 6.63 -17.81 14.55
N ALA A 15 6.08 -18.98 14.84
CA ALA A 15 6.78 -20.25 14.66
C ALA A 15 6.75 -20.66 13.19
N GLY A 16 7.90 -20.92 12.61
CA GLY A 16 8.06 -21.36 11.20
C GLY A 16 9.16 -22.40 11.08
N GLY A 17 9.42 -22.90 9.87
CA GLY A 17 10.54 -23.82 9.63
C GLY A 17 11.90 -23.10 9.71
N ILE A 18 11.97 -21.84 9.28
CA ILE A 18 13.20 -21.04 9.21
C ILE A 18 12.91 -19.62 9.68
N ALA A 19 13.86 -19.03 10.41
CA ALA A 19 13.95 -17.61 10.67
C ALA A 19 15.27 -17.06 10.10
N VAL A 20 15.24 -15.80 9.66
CA VAL A 20 16.42 -15.11 9.12
C VAL A 20 16.74 -13.90 9.99
N VAL A 21 17.96 -13.84 10.48
CA VAL A 21 18.54 -12.64 11.10
C VAL A 21 19.44 -11.97 10.07
N ARG A 22 19.21 -10.69 9.82
CA ARG A 22 19.98 -9.89 8.86
C ARG A 22 20.91 -8.93 9.58
N LEU A 23 22.17 -8.92 9.14
CA LEU A 23 23.20 -7.95 9.51
C LEU A 23 23.44 -7.03 8.32
N SER A 24 23.60 -5.73 8.52
CA SER A 24 24.01 -4.76 7.48
C SER A 24 24.95 -3.72 8.09
N GLY A 25 26.03 -3.43 7.41
CA GLY A 25 27.01 -2.43 7.81
C GLY A 25 28.46 -2.93 7.72
N PRO A 26 29.43 -2.07 8.04
CA PRO A 26 30.84 -2.34 7.81
C PRO A 26 31.41 -3.54 8.58
N GLU A 27 30.86 -3.84 9.78
CA GLU A 27 31.32 -4.94 10.62
C GLU A 27 30.47 -6.21 10.47
N SER A 28 29.56 -6.30 9.46
CA SER A 28 28.64 -7.43 9.30
C SER A 28 29.33 -8.78 9.27
N TYR A 29 30.47 -8.89 8.57
CA TYR A 29 31.26 -10.10 8.49
C TYR A 29 32.01 -10.41 9.79
N ALA A 30 32.54 -9.40 10.45
CA ALA A 30 33.24 -9.56 11.74
C ALA A 30 32.29 -9.98 12.86
N VAL A 31 31.07 -9.41 12.88
CA VAL A 31 30.00 -9.83 13.81
C VAL A 31 29.55 -11.25 13.48
N ALA A 32 29.30 -11.57 12.22
CA ALA A 32 28.91 -12.91 11.80
C ALA A 32 29.97 -13.96 12.13
N ALA A 33 31.27 -13.67 12.01
CA ALA A 33 32.36 -14.57 12.33
C ALA A 33 32.42 -14.96 13.83
N LYS A 34 31.91 -14.08 14.72
CA LYS A 34 31.83 -14.36 16.15
C LYS A 34 30.66 -15.26 16.54
N VAL A 35 29.58 -15.23 15.75
CA VAL A 35 28.32 -15.93 16.08
C VAL A 35 28.04 -17.13 15.19
N PHE A 36 28.81 -17.34 14.11
CA PHE A 36 28.63 -18.44 13.16
C PHE A 36 29.95 -19.11 12.81
N HIS A 37 30.04 -20.41 13.09
CA HIS A 37 31.19 -21.24 12.76
C HIS A 37 30.87 -22.17 11.58
N PRO A 38 31.52 -22.00 10.40
CA PRO A 38 31.34 -22.91 9.27
C PRO A 38 31.64 -24.36 9.62
N ALA A 39 30.80 -25.29 9.22
CA ALA A 39 31.00 -26.74 9.40
C ALA A 39 32.28 -27.23 8.68
N ASN A 40 32.66 -26.58 7.59
CA ASN A 40 33.95 -26.83 6.95
C ASN A 40 35.02 -25.93 7.57
N PRO A 41 35.98 -26.46 8.34
CA PRO A 41 37.02 -25.68 9.05
C PRO A 41 38.00 -24.96 8.11
N ALA A 42 38.04 -25.33 6.83
CA ALA A 42 38.85 -24.61 5.84
C ALA A 42 38.19 -23.33 5.33
N LYS A 43 36.92 -23.05 5.71
CA LYS A 43 36.21 -21.85 5.32
C LYS A 43 36.19 -20.85 6.49
N ARG A 44 36.35 -19.58 6.16
CA ARG A 44 36.27 -18.47 7.10
C ARG A 44 35.19 -17.49 6.64
N VAL A 45 34.46 -16.95 7.60
CA VAL A 45 33.36 -15.99 7.35
C VAL A 45 33.92 -14.70 6.74
N GLU A 46 35.02 -14.20 7.26
CA GLU A 46 35.64 -12.94 6.82
C GLU A 46 36.13 -12.99 5.37
N GLU A 47 36.49 -14.19 4.89
CA GLU A 47 36.99 -14.44 3.53
C GLU A 47 35.86 -14.82 2.56
N ALA A 48 34.60 -14.91 3.05
CA ALA A 48 33.47 -15.28 2.20
C ALA A 48 33.24 -14.24 1.10
N LYS A 49 33.10 -14.74 -0.12
CA LYS A 49 32.79 -13.90 -1.29
C LYS A 49 31.31 -13.51 -1.27
N GLY A 50 30.96 -12.41 -1.91
CA GLY A 50 29.56 -12.05 -2.14
C GLY A 50 28.84 -13.14 -2.92
N TYR A 51 27.52 -13.31 -2.68
CA TYR A 51 26.65 -14.32 -3.27
C TYR A 51 27.08 -15.77 -2.98
N THR A 52 27.63 -16.01 -1.79
CA THR A 52 27.99 -17.36 -1.34
C THR A 52 27.20 -17.75 -0.10
N ALA A 53 27.08 -19.06 0.11
CA ALA A 53 26.43 -19.65 1.27
C ALA A 53 27.36 -20.60 2.00
N LEU A 54 27.34 -20.59 3.33
CA LEU A 54 28.05 -21.55 4.18
C LEU A 54 27.06 -22.20 5.15
N PHE A 55 27.15 -23.52 5.27
CA PHE A 55 26.47 -24.25 6.36
C PHE A 55 27.38 -24.27 7.59
N GLY A 56 26.80 -24.17 8.79
CA GLY A 56 27.56 -24.16 10.04
C GLY A 56 26.69 -24.09 11.29
N HIS A 57 27.30 -23.77 12.41
CA HIS A 57 26.68 -23.74 13.72
C HIS A 57 26.63 -22.31 14.25
N PHE A 58 25.50 -21.94 14.87
CA PHE A 58 25.36 -20.69 15.59
C PHE A 58 25.84 -20.84 17.01
N MET A 59 26.71 -19.92 17.43
CA MET A 59 27.48 -20.02 18.68
C MET A 59 27.11 -18.89 19.65
N GLU A 60 27.09 -19.20 20.92
CA GLU A 60 27.12 -18.24 22.01
C GLU A 60 28.29 -18.61 22.93
N GLY A 61 29.39 -17.88 22.83
CA GLY A 61 30.66 -18.29 23.41
C GLY A 61 31.16 -19.59 22.78
N GLU A 62 31.35 -20.66 23.60
CA GLU A 62 31.77 -21.99 23.14
C GLU A 62 30.59 -22.94 22.86
N GLU A 63 29.36 -22.55 23.19
CA GLU A 63 28.15 -23.37 23.03
C GLU A 63 27.55 -23.18 21.62
N ALA A 64 27.39 -24.30 20.91
CA ALA A 64 26.56 -24.34 19.68
C ALA A 64 25.09 -24.51 20.08
N PHE A 65 24.26 -23.52 19.82
CA PHE A 65 22.85 -23.57 20.19
C PHE A 65 21.89 -23.87 19.02
N ASP A 66 22.37 -23.74 17.77
CA ASP A 66 21.61 -24.08 16.58
C ASP A 66 22.57 -24.30 15.40
N GLU A 67 22.03 -24.79 14.27
CA GLU A 67 22.74 -24.93 13.00
C GLU A 67 21.94 -24.31 11.87
N GLY A 68 22.62 -23.92 10.79
CA GLY A 68 21.93 -23.32 9.64
C GLY A 68 22.88 -22.79 8.59
N VAL A 69 22.37 -21.85 7.80
CA VAL A 69 23.06 -21.31 6.63
C VAL A 69 23.29 -19.81 6.79
N ALA A 70 24.53 -19.37 6.55
CA ALA A 70 24.87 -17.97 6.40
C ALA A 70 25.01 -17.62 4.91
N LEU A 71 24.32 -16.55 4.48
CA LEU A 71 24.41 -15.97 3.14
C LEU A 71 25.20 -14.67 3.22
N PHE A 72 26.08 -14.44 2.27
CA PHE A 72 27.04 -13.33 2.27
C PHE A 72 26.87 -12.44 1.06
N PHE A 73 26.82 -11.11 1.27
CA PHE A 73 26.71 -10.10 0.23
C PHE A 73 27.74 -9.01 0.49
N ARG A 74 28.58 -8.72 -0.51
CA ARG A 74 29.58 -7.64 -0.42
C ARG A 74 29.06 -6.35 -1.05
N ALA A 75 29.38 -5.24 -0.41
CA ALA A 75 29.17 -3.93 -0.96
C ALA A 75 29.81 -3.78 -2.35
N PRO A 76 29.19 -3.06 -3.30
CA PRO A 76 27.86 -2.45 -3.25
C PRO A 76 26.73 -3.43 -3.66
N HIS A 77 27.01 -4.72 -3.87
CA HIS A 77 26.10 -5.71 -4.42
C HIS A 77 25.28 -6.42 -3.31
N SER A 78 24.48 -5.62 -2.57
CA SER A 78 23.57 -6.05 -1.52
C SER A 78 22.29 -5.22 -1.57
N TYR A 79 21.32 -5.53 -0.71
CA TYR A 79 20.07 -4.77 -0.60
C TYR A 79 20.33 -3.32 -0.16
N THR A 80 21.12 -3.13 0.88
CA THR A 80 21.42 -1.80 1.46
C THR A 80 22.55 -1.07 0.75
N GLY A 81 23.31 -1.75 -0.14
CA GLY A 81 24.56 -1.23 -0.69
C GLY A 81 25.78 -1.41 0.22
N GLU A 82 25.58 -1.88 1.45
CA GLU A 82 26.62 -2.19 2.44
C GLU A 82 27.02 -3.68 2.39
N ASP A 83 28.00 -4.09 3.20
CA ASP A 83 28.22 -5.51 3.49
C ASP A 83 27.00 -6.06 4.27
N VAL A 84 26.43 -7.17 3.80
CA VAL A 84 25.25 -7.81 4.41
C VAL A 84 25.53 -9.29 4.64
N VAL A 85 25.09 -9.79 5.81
CA VAL A 85 25.06 -11.22 6.12
C VAL A 85 23.66 -11.61 6.57
N GLU A 86 23.09 -12.67 5.97
CA GLU A 86 21.83 -13.26 6.40
C GLU A 86 22.11 -14.62 7.05
N LEU A 87 21.68 -14.74 8.31
CA LEU A 87 21.85 -15.93 9.13
C LEU A 87 20.49 -16.65 9.22
N SER A 88 20.35 -17.77 8.53
CA SER A 88 19.14 -18.59 8.52
C SER A 88 19.24 -19.68 9.56
N CYS A 89 18.45 -19.58 10.62
CA CYS A 89 18.35 -20.52 11.75
C CYS A 89 16.99 -21.24 11.75
N HIS A 90 16.78 -22.19 12.67
CA HIS A 90 15.45 -22.75 12.89
C HIS A 90 14.46 -21.69 13.34
N GLY A 91 13.23 -21.75 12.82
CA GLY A 91 12.20 -20.71 12.91
C GLY A 91 11.46 -20.62 14.26
N GLY A 92 12.06 -21.13 15.34
CA GLY A 92 11.56 -20.93 16.69
C GLY A 92 11.85 -19.50 17.18
N SER A 93 10.85 -18.83 17.79
CA SER A 93 11.02 -17.45 18.28
C SER A 93 12.15 -17.30 19.31
N ALA A 94 12.40 -18.32 20.12
CA ALA A 94 13.50 -18.34 21.10
C ALA A 94 14.87 -18.39 20.41
N VAL A 95 15.01 -19.22 19.37
CA VAL A 95 16.26 -19.39 18.61
C VAL A 95 16.60 -18.10 17.85
N ALA A 96 15.62 -17.55 17.11
CA ALA A 96 15.82 -16.32 16.37
C ALA A 96 16.19 -15.15 17.29
N ARG A 97 15.54 -15.03 18.46
CA ARG A 97 15.86 -14.00 19.45
C ARG A 97 17.27 -14.18 19.99
N ARG A 98 17.66 -15.40 20.39
CA ARG A 98 19.00 -15.71 20.89
C ARG A 98 20.06 -15.34 19.84
N LEU A 99 19.80 -15.63 18.57
CA LEU A 99 20.72 -15.28 17.48
C LEU A 99 20.90 -13.74 17.32
N VAL A 100 19.81 -12.96 17.40
CA VAL A 100 19.91 -11.49 17.39
C VAL A 100 20.68 -10.98 18.60
N GLU A 101 20.39 -11.50 19.79
CA GLU A 101 21.09 -11.13 21.04
C GLU A 101 22.58 -11.45 20.95
N SER A 102 22.94 -12.59 20.38
CA SER A 102 24.35 -12.95 20.12
C SER A 102 25.02 -11.99 19.13
N CYS A 103 24.32 -11.57 18.07
CA CYS A 103 24.83 -10.56 17.13
C CYS A 103 25.05 -9.20 17.80
N ILE A 104 24.13 -8.79 18.69
CA ILE A 104 24.24 -7.53 19.45
C ILE A 104 25.43 -7.62 20.43
N ALA A 105 25.58 -8.72 21.16
CA ALA A 105 26.72 -8.96 22.06
C ALA A 105 28.04 -8.98 21.28
N ALA A 106 28.04 -9.41 20.02
CA ALA A 106 29.19 -9.43 19.13
C ALA A 106 29.57 -8.04 18.56
N GLY A 107 28.71 -7.00 18.75
CA GLY A 107 29.00 -5.61 18.38
C GLY A 107 28.01 -4.98 17.39
N ALA A 108 26.94 -5.69 16.99
CA ALA A 108 25.86 -5.08 16.21
C ALA A 108 24.95 -4.23 17.13
N VAL A 109 24.17 -3.33 16.53
CA VAL A 109 23.10 -2.59 17.22
C VAL A 109 21.73 -3.04 16.67
N PRO A 110 20.66 -2.99 17.47
CA PRO A 110 19.33 -3.27 16.97
C PRO A 110 18.93 -2.32 15.83
N ALA A 111 18.39 -2.85 14.74
CA ALA A 111 17.87 -2.04 13.65
C ALA A 111 16.57 -1.34 14.06
N ALA A 112 16.42 -0.09 13.65
CA ALA A 112 15.17 0.64 13.72
C ALA A 112 14.14 0.14 12.65
N PRO A 113 12.84 0.47 12.79
CA PRO A 113 11.86 0.22 11.74
C PRO A 113 12.32 0.79 10.40
N GLY A 114 12.22 0.01 9.32
CA GLY A 114 12.58 0.44 7.97
C GLY A 114 14.07 0.73 7.72
N GLU A 115 14.96 0.47 8.67
CA GLU A 115 16.34 0.95 8.58
C GLU A 115 17.11 0.35 7.39
N TYR A 116 16.89 -0.91 7.03
CA TYR A 116 17.55 -1.51 5.87
C TYR A 116 17.10 -0.84 4.57
N THR A 117 15.81 -0.58 4.41
CA THR A 117 15.28 0.11 3.22
C THR A 117 15.69 1.58 3.19
N ARG A 118 15.76 2.24 4.36
CA ARG A 118 16.31 3.60 4.49
C ARG A 118 17.77 3.67 4.04
N ARG A 119 18.61 2.70 4.45
CA ARG A 119 20.01 2.61 3.97
C ARG A 119 20.09 2.34 2.47
N ALA A 120 19.22 1.49 1.93
CA ALA A 120 19.10 1.26 0.49
C ALA A 120 18.74 2.56 -0.26
N PHE A 121 17.82 3.37 0.27
CA PHE A 121 17.47 4.68 -0.27
C PHE A 121 18.67 5.66 -0.18
N LEU A 122 19.30 5.80 0.99
CA LEU A 122 20.44 6.72 1.19
C LEU A 122 21.66 6.34 0.37
N SER A 123 21.86 5.05 0.05
CA SER A 123 22.91 4.56 -0.84
C SER A 123 22.55 4.64 -2.33
N GLY A 124 21.38 5.20 -2.68
CA GLY A 124 20.94 5.37 -4.07
C GLY A 124 20.50 4.07 -4.76
N LYS A 125 20.25 2.99 -4.00
CA LYS A 125 19.76 1.71 -4.54
C LYS A 125 18.28 1.79 -4.94
N LEU A 126 17.51 2.60 -4.22
CA LEU A 126 16.07 2.79 -4.40
C LEU A 126 15.76 4.29 -4.35
N GLY A 127 14.82 4.75 -5.19
CA GLY A 127 14.17 6.03 -4.99
C GLY A 127 13.11 5.97 -3.88
N LEU A 128 12.64 7.13 -3.39
CA LEU A 128 11.66 7.17 -2.30
C LEU A 128 10.35 6.47 -2.66
N THR A 129 9.85 6.65 -3.89
CA THR A 129 8.65 5.97 -4.40
C THR A 129 8.80 4.45 -4.46
N GLN A 130 10.01 3.96 -4.76
CA GLN A 130 10.32 2.53 -4.75
C GLN A 130 10.44 1.98 -3.32
N ALA A 131 10.99 2.77 -2.41
CA ALA A 131 11.03 2.42 -0.99
C ALA A 131 9.61 2.26 -0.41
N GLU A 132 8.71 3.22 -0.66
CA GLU A 132 7.30 3.11 -0.28
C GLU A 132 6.64 1.84 -0.85
N ALA A 133 6.92 1.51 -2.11
CA ALA A 133 6.40 0.31 -2.78
C ALA A 133 6.86 -1.02 -2.15
N VAL A 134 7.96 -1.05 -1.41
CA VAL A 134 8.38 -2.24 -0.64
C VAL A 134 7.31 -2.63 0.39
N MET A 135 6.76 -1.64 1.11
CA MET A 135 5.70 -1.90 2.10
C MET A 135 4.39 -2.29 1.44
N ASP A 136 4.03 -1.63 0.33
CA ASP A 136 2.86 -1.99 -0.45
C ASP A 136 2.92 -3.46 -0.92
N LEU A 137 4.09 -3.90 -1.38
CA LEU A 137 4.27 -5.29 -1.82
C LEU A 137 4.18 -6.30 -0.67
N ILE A 138 4.68 -5.95 0.52
CA ILE A 138 4.61 -6.82 1.71
C ILE A 138 3.18 -6.94 2.23
N SER A 139 2.41 -5.86 2.18
CA SER A 139 1.03 -5.81 2.68
C SER A 139 -0.02 -6.23 1.64
N ALA A 140 0.36 -6.43 0.39
CA ALA A 140 -0.57 -6.80 -0.67
C ALA A 140 -1.16 -8.21 -0.46
N ASP A 141 -2.47 -8.29 -0.30
CA ASP A 141 -3.21 -9.54 -0.13
C ASP A 141 -3.73 -10.12 -1.47
N GLY A 142 -3.88 -9.29 -2.52
CA GLY A 142 -4.39 -9.66 -3.84
C GLY A 142 -3.32 -9.66 -4.93
N ARG A 143 -3.58 -10.40 -6.03
CA ARG A 143 -2.64 -10.47 -7.17
C ARG A 143 -2.48 -9.12 -7.84
N GLN A 144 -3.56 -8.38 -8.04
CA GLN A 144 -3.52 -7.06 -8.67
C GLN A 144 -2.79 -6.04 -7.80
N GLY A 145 -3.05 -6.03 -6.47
CA GLY A 145 -2.33 -5.19 -5.52
C GLY A 145 -0.82 -5.46 -5.50
N ALA A 146 -0.44 -6.75 -5.47
CA ALA A 146 0.96 -7.15 -5.54
C ALA A 146 1.62 -6.76 -6.88
N ALA A 147 0.89 -6.85 -8.00
CA ALA A 147 1.39 -6.45 -9.30
C ALA A 147 1.60 -4.92 -9.39
N LEU A 148 0.67 -4.11 -8.87
CA LEU A 148 0.80 -2.65 -8.77
C LEU A 148 2.03 -2.25 -7.92
N ALA A 149 2.16 -2.85 -6.73
CA ALA A 149 3.30 -2.61 -5.85
C ALA A 149 4.62 -3.00 -6.53
N ASN A 150 4.66 -4.14 -7.21
CA ASN A 150 5.83 -4.59 -7.95
C ASN A 150 6.16 -3.67 -9.14
N ALA A 151 5.16 -3.16 -9.86
CA ALA A 151 5.38 -2.16 -10.91
C ALA A 151 6.01 -0.87 -10.36
N SER A 152 5.52 -0.39 -9.21
CA SER A 152 6.08 0.79 -8.52
C SER A 152 7.49 0.52 -8.01
N LEU A 153 7.75 -0.66 -7.43
CA LEU A 153 9.10 -1.10 -7.00
C LEU A 153 10.08 -1.17 -8.17
N ASN A 154 9.62 -1.57 -9.35
CA ASN A 154 10.41 -1.58 -10.59
C ASN A 154 10.52 -0.19 -11.26
N GLY A 155 10.04 0.87 -10.58
CA GLY A 155 10.23 2.25 -11.01
C GLY A 155 9.22 2.76 -12.05
N ALA A 156 8.07 2.10 -12.24
CA ALA A 156 7.06 2.54 -13.21
C ALA A 156 6.60 3.98 -12.94
N LEU A 157 6.32 4.34 -11.67
CA LEU A 157 5.95 5.70 -11.28
C LEU A 157 7.11 6.67 -11.47
N ALA A 158 8.31 6.33 -10.98
CA ALA A 158 9.48 7.19 -11.12
C ALA A 158 9.80 7.50 -12.58
N LYS A 159 9.72 6.50 -13.46
CA LYS A 159 9.92 6.68 -14.92
C LYS A 159 8.87 7.59 -15.54
N LYS A 160 7.59 7.40 -15.15
CA LYS A 160 6.47 8.23 -15.64
C LYS A 160 6.66 9.69 -15.23
N ILE A 161 6.89 9.94 -13.95
CA ILE A 161 7.10 11.30 -13.43
C ILE A 161 8.39 11.92 -14.00
N GLY A 162 9.44 11.13 -14.20
CA GLY A 162 10.67 11.59 -14.87
C GLY A 162 10.41 12.16 -16.26
N ALA A 163 9.59 11.50 -17.06
CA ALA A 163 9.21 11.98 -18.39
C ALA A 163 8.45 13.33 -18.33
N GLU A 164 7.53 13.48 -17.38
CA GLU A 164 6.79 14.74 -17.18
C GLU A 164 7.72 15.87 -16.69
N LYS A 165 8.66 15.55 -15.80
CA LYS A 165 9.71 16.48 -15.36
C LYS A 165 10.60 16.94 -16.53
N ASP A 166 11.05 16.01 -17.36
CA ASP A 166 11.89 16.33 -18.51
C ASP A 166 11.17 17.27 -19.48
N ALA A 167 9.86 17.04 -19.73
CA ALA A 167 9.04 17.89 -20.57
C ALA A 167 8.89 19.31 -19.99
N LEU A 168 8.60 19.43 -18.68
CA LEU A 168 8.48 20.73 -18.01
C LEU A 168 9.84 21.43 -17.88
N THR A 169 10.94 20.71 -17.63
CA THR A 169 12.29 21.27 -17.55
C THR A 169 12.72 21.86 -18.89
N ALA A 170 12.47 21.16 -19.99
CA ALA A 170 12.74 21.69 -21.33
C ALA A 170 11.92 22.95 -21.62
N LEU A 171 10.65 22.97 -21.20
CA LEU A 171 9.78 24.14 -21.30
C LEU A 171 10.31 25.31 -20.47
N GLN A 172 10.66 25.05 -19.20
CA GLN A 172 11.18 26.07 -18.27
C GLN A 172 12.49 26.68 -18.76
N ALA A 173 13.40 25.86 -19.27
CA ALA A 173 14.62 26.37 -19.86
C ALA A 173 14.40 27.37 -21.02
N HIS A 174 13.36 27.10 -21.84
CA HIS A 174 12.98 27.98 -22.94
C HIS A 174 12.32 29.27 -22.45
N LEU A 175 11.41 29.16 -21.44
CA LEU A 175 10.75 30.31 -20.82
C LEU A 175 11.79 31.24 -20.15
N THR A 176 12.70 30.68 -19.38
CA THR A 176 13.77 31.40 -18.70
C THR A 176 14.67 32.14 -19.71
N ALA A 177 15.09 31.46 -20.78
CA ALA A 177 15.91 32.07 -21.81
C ALA A 177 15.17 33.24 -22.47
N TRP A 178 13.89 33.15 -22.71
CA TRP A 178 13.08 34.19 -23.34
C TRP A 178 12.85 35.39 -22.40
N VAL A 179 12.68 35.15 -21.10
CA VAL A 179 12.49 36.19 -20.08
C VAL A 179 13.79 36.95 -19.77
N ASP A 180 14.92 36.19 -19.62
CA ASP A 180 16.18 36.75 -19.19
C ASP A 180 16.97 37.43 -20.34
N PHE A 181 16.75 37.00 -21.58
CA PHE A 181 17.49 37.49 -22.75
C PHE A 181 16.54 38.02 -23.87
N PRO A 182 15.71 39.02 -23.57
CA PRO A 182 14.72 39.52 -24.55
C PRO A 182 15.33 40.18 -25.79
N GLU A 183 16.60 40.51 -25.75
CA GLU A 183 17.34 41.13 -26.89
C GLU A 183 18.10 40.09 -27.75
N GLU A 184 18.11 38.82 -27.34
CA GLU A 184 18.74 37.76 -28.12
C GLU A 184 17.71 37.10 -29.06
N ASP A 185 18.17 36.53 -30.20
CA ASP A 185 17.33 35.79 -31.15
C ASP A 185 16.88 34.42 -30.55
N VAL A 186 16.27 34.42 -29.37
CA VAL A 186 15.63 33.22 -28.81
C VAL A 186 14.39 32.92 -29.65
N PRO A 187 14.28 31.72 -30.25
CA PRO A 187 13.09 31.35 -31.01
C PRO A 187 11.81 31.54 -30.16
N ALA A 188 10.84 32.25 -30.72
CA ALA A 188 9.56 32.42 -30.01
C ALA A 188 8.95 31.06 -29.72
N LEU A 189 8.57 30.83 -28.43
CA LEU A 189 7.81 29.66 -28.08
C LEU A 189 6.39 29.84 -28.65
N GLU A 190 6.00 28.94 -29.54
CA GLU A 190 4.64 28.99 -30.08
C GLU A 190 3.65 28.64 -28.96
N ASP A 191 2.63 29.49 -28.74
CA ASP A 191 1.58 29.25 -27.73
C ASP A 191 0.95 27.86 -27.89
N ALA A 192 0.81 27.37 -29.12
CA ALA A 192 0.29 26.05 -29.42
C ALA A 192 1.16 24.92 -28.83
N GLN A 193 2.49 25.05 -28.89
CA GLN A 193 3.42 24.06 -28.33
C GLN A 193 3.42 24.11 -26.80
N LEU A 194 3.41 25.32 -26.23
CA LEU A 194 3.30 25.54 -24.78
C LEU A 194 2.01 24.89 -24.23
N VAL A 195 0.85 25.23 -24.80
CA VAL A 195 -0.45 24.68 -24.40
C VAL A 195 -0.49 23.15 -24.58
N SER A 196 0.05 22.63 -25.69
CA SER A 196 0.08 21.19 -25.95
C SER A 196 0.89 20.44 -24.89
N THR A 197 2.09 20.93 -24.52
CA THR A 197 2.96 20.31 -23.51
C THR A 197 2.28 20.33 -22.15
N LEU A 198 1.79 21.49 -21.69
CA LEU A 198 1.12 21.63 -20.41
C LEU A 198 -0.15 20.78 -20.33
N THR A 199 -0.92 20.71 -21.41
CA THR A 199 -2.14 19.87 -21.47
C THR A 199 -1.81 18.39 -21.39
N ALA A 200 -0.75 17.93 -22.03
CA ALA A 200 -0.29 16.54 -21.96
C ALA A 200 0.12 16.17 -20.53
N VAL A 201 0.99 16.96 -19.90
CA VAL A 201 1.44 16.75 -18.51
C VAL A 201 0.25 16.73 -17.55
N LYS A 202 -0.67 17.72 -17.68
CA LYS A 202 -1.89 17.76 -16.85
C LYS A 202 -2.74 16.49 -17.02
N GLY A 203 -2.94 16.03 -18.25
CA GLY A 203 -3.73 14.82 -18.55
C GLY A 203 -3.17 13.55 -17.91
N GLU A 204 -1.84 13.42 -17.88
CA GLU A 204 -1.16 12.30 -17.22
C GLU A 204 -1.27 12.37 -15.69
N LEU A 205 -1.12 13.55 -15.11
CA LEU A 205 -1.33 13.76 -13.67
C LEU A 205 -2.78 13.52 -13.27
N ASP A 206 -3.74 14.01 -14.03
CA ASP A 206 -5.19 13.75 -13.82
C ASP A 206 -5.50 12.24 -13.86
N THR A 207 -4.83 11.48 -14.73
CA THR A 207 -4.99 10.04 -14.81
C THR A 207 -4.45 9.32 -13.59
N LEU A 208 -3.25 9.70 -13.11
CA LEU A 208 -2.67 9.16 -11.88
C LEU A 208 -3.55 9.44 -10.65
N ILE A 209 -4.03 10.69 -10.51
CA ILE A 209 -4.89 11.13 -9.41
C ILE A 209 -6.22 10.37 -9.41
N ARG A 210 -6.88 10.27 -10.57
CA ARG A 210 -8.18 9.58 -10.73
C ARG A 210 -8.12 8.11 -10.35
N ASN A 211 -6.99 7.44 -10.62
CA ASN A 211 -6.80 6.02 -10.35
C ASN A 211 -6.35 5.74 -8.91
N TYR A 212 -6.09 6.77 -8.10
CA TYR A 212 -5.54 6.63 -6.77
C TYR A 212 -6.43 5.80 -5.83
N ASP A 213 -7.73 6.13 -5.75
CA ASP A 213 -8.65 5.46 -4.82
C ASP A 213 -8.83 3.98 -5.16
N ALA A 214 -9.01 3.65 -6.44
CA ALA A 214 -9.11 2.26 -6.88
C ALA A 214 -7.80 1.48 -6.65
N GLY A 215 -6.64 2.12 -6.83
CA GLY A 215 -5.34 1.58 -6.49
C GLY A 215 -5.17 1.35 -4.98
N ALA A 216 -5.64 2.28 -4.14
CA ALA A 216 -5.63 2.14 -2.68
C ALA A 216 -6.47 0.94 -2.22
N VAL A 217 -7.66 0.75 -2.80
CA VAL A 217 -8.50 -0.43 -2.54
C VAL A 217 -7.78 -1.74 -2.84
N LEU A 218 -7.01 -1.82 -3.92
CA LEU A 218 -6.26 -3.02 -4.29
C LEU A 218 -5.06 -3.30 -3.37
N ARG A 219 -4.46 -2.25 -2.77
CA ARG A 219 -3.31 -2.37 -1.86
C ARG A 219 -3.73 -2.59 -0.41
N GLU A 220 -4.63 -1.76 0.09
CA GLU A 220 -4.99 -1.68 1.50
C GLU A 220 -6.27 -2.43 1.85
N GLY A 221 -7.08 -2.73 0.81
CA GLY A 221 -8.43 -3.24 0.98
C GLY A 221 -9.44 -2.12 1.21
N VAL A 222 -10.67 -2.50 1.56
CA VAL A 222 -11.75 -1.57 1.86
C VAL A 222 -12.50 -1.99 3.11
N ASP A 223 -12.82 -1.02 3.94
CA ASP A 223 -13.67 -1.20 5.10
C ASP A 223 -15.10 -1.44 4.65
N CYS A 224 -15.64 -2.61 5.00
CA CYS A 224 -16.92 -3.10 4.52
C CYS A 224 -17.91 -3.37 5.66
N ALA A 225 -19.05 -2.70 5.58
CA ALA A 225 -20.18 -2.94 6.48
C ALA A 225 -21.20 -3.88 5.83
N ILE A 226 -21.61 -4.94 6.55
CA ILE A 226 -22.71 -5.83 6.15
C ILE A 226 -23.92 -5.47 6.99
N VAL A 227 -25.00 -5.01 6.35
CA VAL A 227 -26.22 -4.54 7.01
C VAL A 227 -27.47 -5.26 6.46
N GLY A 228 -28.55 -5.23 7.19
CA GLY A 228 -29.82 -5.86 6.81
C GLY A 228 -30.60 -6.31 8.03
N ARG A 229 -31.90 -6.61 7.84
CA ARG A 229 -32.78 -7.11 8.91
C ARG A 229 -32.29 -8.44 9.50
N PRO A 230 -32.76 -8.84 10.69
CA PRO A 230 -32.58 -10.20 11.17
C PRO A 230 -33.10 -11.22 10.15
N ASN A 231 -32.40 -12.34 10.01
CA ASN A 231 -32.75 -13.44 9.09
C ASN A 231 -32.72 -13.11 7.58
N ALA A 232 -32.30 -11.91 7.16
CA ALA A 232 -32.08 -11.60 5.75
C ALA A 232 -30.93 -12.41 5.11
N GLY A 233 -30.05 -13.00 5.94
CA GLY A 233 -28.96 -13.87 5.46
C GLY A 233 -27.57 -13.29 5.65
N LYS A 234 -27.38 -12.28 6.52
CA LYS A 234 -26.06 -11.67 6.80
C LYS A 234 -25.00 -12.69 7.23
N SER A 235 -25.33 -13.57 8.18
CA SER A 235 -24.41 -14.62 8.65
C SER A 235 -24.09 -15.64 7.52
N THR A 236 -25.05 -15.91 6.63
CA THR A 236 -24.83 -16.78 5.47
C THR A 236 -23.91 -16.09 4.47
N LEU A 237 -24.12 -14.79 4.23
CA LEU A 237 -23.21 -13.99 3.40
C LEU A 237 -21.79 -13.96 3.99
N LEU A 238 -21.66 -13.71 5.29
CA LEU A 238 -20.38 -13.74 5.99
C LEU A 238 -19.66 -15.09 5.78
N ASN A 239 -20.39 -16.20 5.93
CA ASN A 239 -19.83 -17.54 5.71
C ASN A 239 -19.43 -17.77 4.25
N LEU A 240 -20.23 -17.29 3.29
CA LEU A 240 -19.91 -17.34 1.87
C LEU A 240 -18.65 -16.54 1.53
N LEU A 241 -18.49 -15.33 2.10
CA LEU A 241 -17.34 -14.47 1.89
C LEU A 241 -16.09 -15.02 2.60
N ALA A 242 -16.26 -15.55 3.83
CA ALA A 242 -15.16 -16.11 4.64
C ALA A 242 -14.62 -17.43 4.10
N GLY A 243 -15.37 -18.17 3.25
CA GLY A 243 -14.99 -19.39 2.53
C GLY A 243 -13.59 -19.94 2.87
N PHE A 244 -12.89 -20.55 1.92
CA PHE A 244 -11.54 -21.10 2.12
C PHE A 244 -10.40 -20.07 2.29
N ASP A 245 -10.66 -18.78 2.05
CA ASP A 245 -9.67 -17.70 2.06
C ASP A 245 -9.89 -16.73 3.25
N ARG A 246 -9.78 -17.22 4.48
CA ARG A 246 -9.55 -16.31 5.61
C ARG A 246 -8.20 -15.65 5.40
N ALA A 247 -8.18 -14.34 5.20
CA ALA A 247 -6.92 -13.59 5.21
C ALA A 247 -6.23 -13.87 6.55
N ILE A 248 -4.99 -14.32 6.51
CA ILE A 248 -4.18 -14.45 7.72
C ILE A 248 -3.88 -13.02 8.15
N VAL A 249 -4.68 -12.50 9.09
CA VAL A 249 -4.40 -11.20 9.70
C VAL A 249 -3.15 -11.37 10.55
N THR A 250 -1.99 -11.06 9.97
CA THR A 250 -0.81 -10.81 10.78
C THR A 250 -1.01 -9.43 11.40
N PRO A 251 -0.99 -9.29 12.74
CA PRO A 251 -1.03 -7.98 13.35
C PRO A 251 0.27 -7.25 13.01
N VAL A 252 0.21 -6.38 12.01
CA VAL A 252 1.27 -5.41 11.76
C VAL A 252 1.10 -4.33 12.84
N ALA A 253 2.03 -4.27 13.77
CA ALA A 253 2.02 -3.27 14.83
C ALA A 253 2.09 -1.88 14.19
N GLY A 254 1.03 -1.09 14.36
CA GLY A 254 0.97 0.31 13.89
C GLY A 254 -0.14 0.63 12.89
N THR A 255 -0.81 -0.35 12.31
CA THR A 255 -1.96 -0.12 11.43
C THR A 255 -3.25 -0.44 12.18
N THR A 256 -4.07 0.59 12.36
CA THR A 256 -5.45 0.63 12.83
C THR A 256 -5.68 0.55 14.34
N ARG A 257 -6.22 1.67 14.87
CA ARG A 257 -6.80 1.81 16.22
C ARG A 257 -8.19 1.17 16.37
N ASP A 258 -8.73 0.54 15.31
CA ASP A 258 -10.09 -0.01 15.31
C ASP A 258 -10.08 -1.53 15.16
N VAL A 259 -10.98 -2.18 15.88
CA VAL A 259 -11.16 -3.64 15.89
C VAL A 259 -11.72 -4.07 14.54
N VAL A 260 -10.85 -4.53 13.63
CA VAL A 260 -11.27 -5.31 12.45
C VAL A 260 -11.68 -6.68 12.96
N GLU A 261 -12.97 -7.00 12.94
CA GLU A 261 -13.46 -8.28 13.45
C GLU A 261 -13.06 -9.44 12.55
N GLN A 262 -13.05 -9.21 11.24
CA GLN A 262 -12.64 -10.23 10.28
C GLN A 262 -12.19 -9.59 8.96
N ALA A 263 -11.04 -10.01 8.43
CA ALA A 263 -10.64 -9.69 7.06
C ALA A 263 -10.91 -10.89 6.15
N VAL A 264 -11.56 -10.66 5.01
CA VAL A 264 -11.84 -11.69 4.01
C VAL A 264 -11.37 -11.19 2.64
N ARG A 265 -10.97 -12.12 1.76
CA ARG A 265 -10.62 -11.78 0.39
C ARG A 265 -11.77 -12.10 -0.56
N LEU A 266 -12.21 -11.09 -1.31
CA LEU A 266 -13.24 -11.20 -2.34
C LEU A 266 -12.65 -10.86 -3.71
N GLY A 267 -12.26 -11.87 -4.47
CA GLY A 267 -11.46 -11.69 -5.68
C GLY A 267 -10.05 -11.18 -5.32
N ASP A 268 -9.67 -10.04 -5.88
CA ASP A 268 -8.40 -9.35 -5.59
C ASP A 268 -8.52 -8.27 -4.50
N ILE A 269 -9.73 -8.06 -3.96
CA ILE A 269 -10.00 -7.02 -2.95
C ILE A 269 -10.07 -7.65 -1.57
N ARG A 270 -9.34 -7.07 -0.62
CA ARG A 270 -9.49 -7.35 0.81
C ARG A 270 -10.66 -6.54 1.36
N LEU A 271 -11.62 -7.23 1.98
CA LEU A 271 -12.70 -6.60 2.74
C LEU A 271 -12.38 -6.69 4.22
N ASN A 272 -12.25 -5.55 4.88
CA ASN A 272 -12.17 -5.45 6.33
C ASN A 272 -13.60 -5.39 6.86
N LEU A 273 -14.12 -6.53 7.33
CA LEU A 273 -15.51 -6.64 7.77
C LEU A 273 -15.67 -6.15 9.20
N PHE A 274 -16.66 -5.29 9.40
CA PHE A 274 -17.12 -4.87 10.72
C PHE A 274 -18.44 -5.55 11.03
N ASP A 275 -18.59 -6.13 12.24
CA ASP A 275 -19.87 -6.69 12.67
C ASP A 275 -20.85 -5.57 13.02
N THR A 276 -21.93 -5.52 12.26
CA THR A 276 -23.05 -4.62 12.48
C THR A 276 -24.25 -5.33 13.12
N ALA A 277 -24.04 -6.50 13.77
CA ALA A 277 -25.10 -7.31 14.38
C ALA A 277 -25.90 -6.57 15.48
N GLY A 278 -25.42 -5.40 15.94
CA GLY A 278 -26.03 -4.59 17.01
C GLY A 278 -26.96 -3.46 16.55
N LEU A 279 -27.41 -3.38 15.29
CA LEU A 279 -28.26 -2.26 14.78
C LEU A 279 -29.73 -2.35 15.22
N ARG A 280 -30.04 -2.82 16.43
CA ARG A 280 -31.41 -2.78 16.96
C ARG A 280 -31.58 -1.54 17.83
N GLU A 281 -32.69 -0.82 17.63
CA GLU A 281 -33.15 0.17 18.61
C GLU A 281 -33.56 -0.53 19.91
N THR A 282 -32.86 -0.22 21.01
CA THR A 282 -33.22 -0.71 22.35
C THR A 282 -33.29 0.46 23.32
N GLU A 283 -34.16 0.29 24.34
CA GLU A 283 -34.32 1.27 25.42
C GLU A 283 -33.18 1.21 26.47
N ASP A 284 -32.24 0.26 26.32
CA ASP A 284 -31.13 0.09 27.26
C ASP A 284 -29.92 0.96 26.89
N ALA A 285 -29.41 1.76 27.81
CA ALA A 285 -28.35 2.78 27.55
C ALA A 285 -27.02 2.17 27.07
N ILE A 286 -26.71 0.92 27.44
CA ILE A 286 -25.50 0.20 27.03
C ILE A 286 -25.63 -0.29 25.58
N GLU A 287 -26.84 -0.78 25.20
CA GLU A 287 -27.11 -1.19 23.81
C GLU A 287 -27.22 0.04 22.88
N ALA A 288 -27.79 1.17 23.34
CA ALA A 288 -27.86 2.41 22.57
C ALA A 288 -26.48 2.95 22.18
N GLU A 289 -25.46 2.80 23.04
CA GLU A 289 -24.07 3.17 22.72
C GLU A 289 -23.47 2.20 21.67
N GLY A 290 -23.76 0.91 21.76
CA GLY A 290 -23.36 -0.10 20.76
C GLY A 290 -23.96 0.20 19.38
N ILE A 291 -25.24 0.54 19.33
CA ILE A 291 -25.96 0.94 18.11
C ILE A 291 -25.34 2.22 17.51
N ARG A 292 -25.05 3.22 18.33
CA ARG A 292 -24.43 4.47 17.87
C ARG A 292 -23.04 4.23 17.25
N ARG A 293 -22.24 3.34 17.85
CA ARG A 293 -20.93 2.94 17.31
C ARG A 293 -21.07 2.21 15.98
N SER A 294 -22.05 1.30 15.86
CA SER A 294 -22.32 0.59 14.62
C SER A 294 -22.78 1.52 13.50
N TRP A 295 -23.60 2.55 13.82
CA TRP A 295 -23.99 3.56 12.84
C TRP A 295 -22.80 4.44 12.40
N LYS A 296 -21.93 4.83 13.35
CA LYS A 296 -20.71 5.60 13.02
C LYS A 296 -19.81 4.80 12.08
N LYS A 297 -19.60 3.51 12.34
CA LYS A 297 -18.84 2.62 11.46
C LYS A 297 -19.47 2.47 10.07
N LEU A 298 -20.79 2.43 9.98
CA LEU A 298 -21.49 2.46 8.69
C LEU A 298 -21.21 3.77 7.93
N GLU A 299 -21.15 4.89 8.66
CA GLU A 299 -20.84 6.20 8.08
C GLU A 299 -19.40 6.29 7.54
N GLU A 300 -18.48 5.59 8.15
CA GLU A 300 -17.05 5.55 7.79
C GLU A 300 -16.72 4.43 6.78
N ALA A 301 -17.66 3.49 6.53
CA ALA A 301 -17.42 2.37 5.62
C ALA A 301 -17.22 2.81 4.17
N GLY A 302 -16.14 2.33 3.54
CA GLY A 302 -15.85 2.53 2.11
C GLY A 302 -16.69 1.64 1.19
N LEU A 303 -17.37 0.60 1.75
CA LEU A 303 -18.29 -0.28 1.04
C LEU A 303 -19.40 -0.73 1.97
N ILE A 304 -20.64 -0.72 1.47
CA ILE A 304 -21.81 -1.24 2.19
C ILE A 304 -22.41 -2.38 1.37
N LEU A 305 -22.56 -3.55 2.00
CA LEU A 305 -23.32 -4.68 1.47
C LEU A 305 -24.63 -4.78 2.25
N ALA A 306 -25.72 -4.26 1.66
CA ALA A 306 -27.05 -4.29 2.29
C ALA A 306 -27.80 -5.55 1.84
N VAL A 307 -28.12 -6.43 2.79
CA VAL A 307 -28.74 -7.73 2.54
C VAL A 307 -30.24 -7.63 2.79
N PHE A 308 -31.02 -7.93 1.77
CA PHE A 308 -32.49 -7.97 1.79
C PHE A 308 -32.99 -9.41 1.57
N ASP A 309 -34.13 -9.75 2.17
CA ASP A 309 -34.78 -11.05 1.95
C ASP A 309 -35.69 -10.98 0.73
N GLY A 310 -35.26 -11.56 -0.39
CA GLY A 310 -36.04 -11.58 -1.63
C GLY A 310 -37.35 -12.37 -1.57
N SER A 311 -37.48 -13.27 -0.58
CA SER A 311 -38.70 -14.11 -0.40
C SER A 311 -39.82 -13.43 0.42
N GLU A 312 -39.58 -12.21 0.91
CA GLU A 312 -40.56 -11.44 1.69
C GLU A 312 -40.79 -10.06 1.06
N PRO A 313 -42.00 -9.46 1.26
CA PRO A 313 -42.24 -8.08 0.82
C PRO A 313 -41.37 -7.09 1.59
N LEU A 314 -41.05 -5.96 0.95
CA LEU A 314 -40.34 -4.84 1.57
C LEU A 314 -41.06 -4.33 2.82
N THR A 315 -40.32 -4.17 3.90
CA THR A 315 -40.81 -3.61 5.17
C THR A 315 -40.37 -2.14 5.30
N ARG A 316 -40.97 -1.46 6.30
CA ARG A 316 -40.53 -0.09 6.65
C ARG A 316 -39.07 -0.02 7.07
N GLU A 317 -38.56 -1.07 7.74
CA GLU A 317 -37.15 -1.17 8.15
C GLU A 317 -36.20 -1.27 6.93
N ASP A 318 -36.62 -2.06 5.89
CA ASP A 318 -35.86 -2.18 4.65
C ASP A 318 -35.78 -0.84 3.91
N LEU A 319 -36.88 -0.10 3.84
CA LEU A 319 -36.90 1.23 3.23
C LEU A 319 -36.07 2.26 4.00
N ALA A 320 -36.09 2.22 5.33
CA ALA A 320 -35.28 3.08 6.17
C ALA A 320 -33.78 2.76 6.02
N LEU A 321 -33.43 1.48 5.86
CA LEU A 321 -32.07 1.05 5.58
C LEU A 321 -31.60 1.53 4.20
N ALA A 322 -32.43 1.37 3.16
CA ALA A 322 -32.14 1.82 1.80
C ALA A 322 -31.86 3.33 1.77
N GLN A 323 -32.73 4.14 2.37
CA GLN A 323 -32.53 5.60 2.45
C GLN A 323 -31.22 5.99 3.15
N ARG A 324 -30.78 5.24 4.17
CA ARG A 324 -29.52 5.49 4.86
C ARG A 324 -28.29 5.10 4.03
N CYS A 325 -28.44 4.21 3.06
CA CYS A 325 -27.39 3.82 2.12
C CYS A 325 -27.27 4.77 0.93
N ALA A 326 -28.30 5.60 0.69
CA ALA A 326 -28.36 6.53 -0.46
C ALA A 326 -27.16 7.47 -0.51
N GLY A 327 -26.56 7.61 -1.71
CA GLY A 327 -25.38 8.45 -1.95
C GLY A 327 -24.06 7.89 -1.43
N ARG A 328 -24.03 6.63 -0.99
CA ARG A 328 -22.82 5.93 -0.48
C ARG A 328 -22.39 4.81 -1.44
N PRO A 329 -21.15 4.30 -1.32
CA PRO A 329 -20.70 3.11 -2.05
C PRO A 329 -21.44 1.86 -1.53
N ALA A 330 -22.69 1.67 -1.93
CA ALA A 330 -23.57 0.63 -1.42
C ALA A 330 -24.10 -0.28 -2.52
N ILE A 331 -24.13 -1.58 -2.25
CA ILE A 331 -24.73 -2.62 -3.09
C ILE A 331 -25.87 -3.27 -2.31
N ALA A 332 -27.06 -3.32 -2.89
CA ALA A 332 -28.18 -4.11 -2.38
C ALA A 332 -28.05 -5.57 -2.86
N LEU A 333 -27.96 -6.50 -1.92
CA LEU A 333 -27.96 -7.94 -2.17
C LEU A 333 -29.38 -8.48 -1.85
N VAL A 334 -30.17 -8.78 -2.90
CA VAL A 334 -31.49 -9.41 -2.75
C VAL A 334 -31.27 -10.91 -2.64
N ASN A 335 -31.20 -11.39 -1.39
CA ASN A 335 -30.85 -12.77 -1.06
C ASN A 335 -32.06 -13.70 -1.15
N LYS A 336 -31.80 -15.00 -1.18
CA LYS A 336 -32.77 -16.10 -1.30
C LYS A 336 -33.44 -16.17 -2.68
N GLU A 337 -32.66 -15.94 -3.74
CA GLU A 337 -33.11 -16.08 -5.15
C GLU A 337 -33.63 -17.49 -5.45
N ASP A 338 -33.26 -18.50 -4.65
CA ASP A 338 -33.77 -19.88 -4.69
C ASP A 338 -35.26 -19.99 -4.32
N LYS A 339 -35.88 -18.92 -3.80
CA LYS A 339 -37.29 -18.86 -3.41
C LYS A 339 -38.11 -17.95 -4.31
N PRO A 340 -39.46 -18.12 -4.33
CA PRO A 340 -40.33 -17.19 -5.07
C PRO A 340 -40.13 -15.75 -4.58
N THR A 341 -39.81 -14.85 -5.53
CA THR A 341 -39.57 -13.46 -5.23
C THR A 341 -40.85 -12.72 -4.87
N GLN A 342 -40.88 -12.06 -3.72
CA GLN A 342 -41.94 -11.13 -3.28
C GLN A 342 -41.41 -9.70 -3.10
N PHE A 343 -40.14 -9.50 -3.38
CA PHE A 343 -39.38 -8.26 -3.20
C PHE A 343 -39.42 -7.44 -4.48
N ASP A 344 -39.90 -6.20 -4.40
CA ASP A 344 -39.81 -5.25 -5.53
C ASP A 344 -38.53 -4.43 -5.44
N ALA A 345 -37.54 -4.82 -6.25
CA ALA A 345 -36.22 -4.20 -6.26
C ALA A 345 -36.23 -2.76 -6.83
N GLU A 346 -37.23 -2.41 -7.65
CA GLU A 346 -37.30 -1.08 -8.27
C GLU A 346 -37.51 0.02 -7.22
N ILE A 347 -38.20 -0.32 -6.12
CA ILE A 347 -38.51 0.64 -5.03
C ILE A 347 -37.22 1.19 -4.37
N ILE A 348 -36.17 0.37 -4.27
CA ILE A 348 -34.89 0.76 -3.62
C ILE A 348 -33.75 1.01 -4.63
N ALA A 349 -33.99 0.80 -5.92
CA ALA A 349 -32.94 0.87 -6.92
C ALA A 349 -32.23 2.24 -6.97
N GLY A 350 -32.97 3.32 -6.66
CA GLY A 350 -32.41 4.68 -6.63
C GLY A 350 -31.47 4.97 -5.46
N ASP A 351 -31.51 4.17 -4.41
CA ASP A 351 -30.71 4.36 -3.18
C ASP A 351 -29.36 3.62 -3.23
N PHE A 352 -29.16 2.74 -4.21
CA PHE A 352 -27.97 1.90 -4.33
C PHE A 352 -27.28 2.09 -5.69
N ALA A 353 -25.96 1.94 -5.70
CA ALA A 353 -25.20 1.90 -6.95
C ALA A 353 -25.56 0.68 -7.81
N MET A 354 -25.90 -0.43 -7.19
CA MET A 354 -26.35 -1.67 -7.82
C MET A 354 -27.29 -2.44 -6.90
N VAL A 355 -28.28 -3.10 -7.51
CA VAL A 355 -29.15 -4.09 -6.85
C VAL A 355 -28.93 -5.42 -7.55
N ILE A 356 -28.54 -6.47 -6.81
CA ILE A 356 -28.18 -7.78 -7.36
C ILE A 356 -28.93 -8.90 -6.64
N PRO A 357 -29.62 -9.78 -7.38
CA PRO A 357 -30.17 -11.00 -6.83
C PRO A 357 -29.03 -11.98 -6.54
N VAL A 358 -29.09 -12.66 -5.40
CA VAL A 358 -28.10 -13.64 -4.96
C VAL A 358 -28.73 -14.76 -4.15
N CYS A 359 -28.11 -15.94 -4.19
CA CYS A 359 -28.37 -17.00 -3.23
C CYS A 359 -27.09 -17.21 -2.38
N CYS A 360 -27.04 -16.67 -1.17
CA CYS A 360 -25.84 -16.76 -0.32
C CYS A 360 -25.47 -18.21 0.10
N GLN A 361 -26.30 -19.21 -0.22
CA GLN A 361 -25.98 -20.60 -0.04
C GLN A 361 -25.22 -21.20 -1.23
N GLU A 362 -25.21 -20.52 -2.37
CA GLU A 362 -24.55 -20.94 -3.58
C GLU A 362 -23.18 -20.25 -3.76
N GLU A 363 -22.15 -21.03 -4.00
CA GLU A 363 -20.78 -20.53 -4.20
C GLU A 363 -20.68 -19.58 -5.43
N GLY A 364 -21.56 -19.76 -6.42
CA GLY A 364 -21.68 -18.91 -7.60
C GLY A 364 -21.92 -17.43 -7.26
N SER A 365 -22.71 -17.16 -6.22
CA SER A 365 -23.04 -15.82 -5.75
C SER A 365 -21.80 -15.02 -5.32
N ARG A 366 -20.75 -15.68 -4.80
CA ARG A 366 -19.48 -15.03 -4.46
C ARG A 366 -18.85 -14.33 -5.65
N ARG A 367 -18.87 -14.95 -6.84
CA ARG A 367 -18.30 -14.35 -8.06
C ARG A 367 -19.11 -13.15 -8.53
N VAL A 368 -20.43 -13.22 -8.43
CA VAL A 368 -21.32 -12.12 -8.79
C VAL A 368 -21.06 -10.90 -7.89
N ILE A 369 -21.00 -11.14 -6.57
CA ILE A 369 -20.69 -10.10 -5.59
C ILE A 369 -19.30 -9.51 -5.83
N ALA A 370 -18.29 -10.35 -6.09
CA ALA A 370 -16.93 -9.90 -6.38
C ALA A 370 -16.87 -8.97 -7.60
N ALA A 371 -17.55 -9.34 -8.69
CA ALA A 371 -17.61 -8.53 -9.90
C ALA A 371 -18.32 -7.18 -9.66
N ALA A 372 -19.41 -7.18 -8.87
CA ALA A 372 -20.14 -5.97 -8.54
C ALA A 372 -19.32 -5.03 -7.65
N VAL A 373 -18.64 -5.56 -6.63
CA VAL A 373 -17.74 -4.80 -5.76
C VAL A 373 -16.58 -4.19 -6.56
N ALA A 374 -15.92 -4.99 -7.40
CA ALA A 374 -14.84 -4.52 -8.24
C ALA A 374 -15.29 -3.41 -9.23
N ARG A 375 -16.51 -3.52 -9.77
CA ARG A 375 -17.11 -2.50 -10.63
C ARG A 375 -17.42 -1.21 -9.86
N LEU A 376 -18.00 -1.32 -8.66
CA LEU A 376 -18.36 -0.16 -7.82
C LEU A 376 -17.11 0.62 -7.41
N LEU A 377 -16.06 -0.09 -6.99
CA LEU A 377 -14.79 0.48 -6.51
C LEU A 377 -13.81 0.82 -7.65
N GLY A 378 -14.20 0.61 -8.92
CA GLY A 378 -13.41 0.98 -10.10
C GLY A 378 -12.15 0.16 -10.33
N THR A 379 -11.94 -0.93 -9.57
CA THR A 379 -10.72 -1.74 -9.64
C THR A 379 -10.59 -2.53 -10.95
N ASN A 380 -11.69 -2.76 -11.68
CA ASN A 380 -11.68 -3.45 -12.98
C ASN A 380 -10.92 -2.69 -14.08
N ASN A 381 -10.78 -1.36 -13.92
CA ASN A 381 -10.21 -0.48 -14.94
C ASN A 381 -8.73 -0.19 -14.66
N ILE A 382 -8.16 -0.73 -13.59
CA ILE A 382 -6.76 -0.52 -13.23
C ILE A 382 -5.88 -1.52 -13.99
N ASP A 383 -4.93 -0.99 -14.75
CA ASP A 383 -3.83 -1.80 -15.27
C ASP A 383 -2.83 -2.07 -14.12
N PRO A 384 -2.68 -3.32 -13.66
CA PRO A 384 -1.82 -3.64 -12.52
C PRO A 384 -0.32 -3.46 -12.80
N HIS A 385 0.05 -3.17 -14.06
CA HIS A 385 1.44 -2.92 -14.46
C HIS A 385 1.73 -1.44 -14.76
N ALA A 386 0.70 -0.59 -14.72
CA ALA A 386 0.85 0.84 -14.94
C ALA A 386 1.44 1.56 -13.72
N ALA A 387 1.93 2.78 -13.96
CA ALA A 387 2.31 3.71 -12.90
C ALA A 387 1.08 4.05 -12.04
N SER A 388 1.22 4.00 -10.73
CA SER A 388 0.16 4.37 -9.78
C SER A 388 0.74 5.08 -8.57
N LEU A 389 -0.05 6.00 -7.99
CA LEU A 389 0.27 6.64 -6.71
C LEU A 389 -0.05 5.67 -5.58
N SER A 390 0.83 5.56 -4.59
CA SER A 390 0.68 4.56 -3.52
C SER A 390 0.31 5.16 -2.15
N GLY A 391 0.50 6.45 -1.94
CA GLY A 391 0.24 7.06 -0.64
C GLY A 391 -0.23 8.50 -0.72
N GLN A 392 -0.75 9.01 0.40
CA GLN A 392 -1.28 10.36 0.52
C GLN A 392 -0.22 11.44 0.20
N ARG A 393 1.06 11.19 0.54
CA ARG A 393 2.18 12.06 0.18
C ARG A 393 2.29 12.23 -1.33
N GLN A 394 2.30 11.10 -2.06
CA GLN A 394 2.39 11.09 -3.53
C GLN A 394 1.16 11.73 -4.17
N LEU A 395 -0.06 11.45 -3.65
CA LEU A 395 -1.30 12.06 -4.12
C LEU A 395 -1.27 13.58 -3.93
N SER A 396 -0.87 14.07 -2.76
CA SER A 396 -0.77 15.50 -2.47
C SER A 396 0.21 16.19 -3.41
N ALA A 397 1.38 15.60 -3.64
CA ALA A 397 2.39 16.14 -4.54
C ALA A 397 1.92 16.15 -6.00
N ALA A 398 1.29 15.05 -6.48
CA ALA A 398 0.70 14.98 -7.82
C ALA A 398 -0.42 16.02 -8.03
N THR A 399 -1.25 16.24 -7.00
CA THR A 399 -2.32 17.24 -7.03
C THR A 399 -1.75 18.65 -7.12
N ARG A 400 -0.75 18.99 -6.32
CA ARG A 400 -0.05 20.29 -6.39
C ARG A 400 0.57 20.52 -7.76
N ALA A 401 1.26 19.51 -8.31
CA ALA A 401 1.85 19.59 -9.65
C ALA A 401 0.77 19.83 -10.71
N ARG A 402 -0.35 19.07 -10.67
CA ARG A 402 -1.47 19.23 -11.59
C ARG A 402 -2.09 20.63 -11.50
N ASP A 403 -2.27 21.17 -10.29
CA ASP A 403 -2.87 22.49 -10.06
C ASP A 403 -1.94 23.60 -10.54
N ALA A 404 -0.62 23.47 -10.34
CA ALA A 404 0.37 24.39 -10.86
C ALA A 404 0.39 24.40 -12.41
N VAL A 405 0.35 23.22 -13.05
CA VAL A 405 0.22 23.13 -14.52
C VAL A 405 -1.10 23.71 -15.02
N ALA A 406 -2.20 23.54 -14.29
CA ALA A 406 -3.47 24.18 -14.62
C ALA A 406 -3.37 25.70 -14.53
N GLY A 407 -2.70 26.24 -13.47
CA GLY A 407 -2.40 27.65 -13.33
C GLY A 407 -1.59 28.21 -14.50
N ALA A 408 -0.58 27.45 -15.00
CA ALA A 408 0.18 27.84 -16.19
C ALA A 408 -0.72 27.93 -17.44
N LEU A 409 -1.63 26.96 -17.64
CA LEU A 409 -2.60 27.00 -18.75
C LEU A 409 -3.56 28.19 -18.64
N ASP A 410 -4.04 28.49 -17.43
CA ASP A 410 -4.89 29.65 -17.17
C ASP A 410 -4.14 30.96 -17.43
N ALA A 411 -2.83 31.03 -17.06
CA ALA A 411 -2.01 32.21 -17.33
C ALA A 411 -1.84 32.44 -18.86
N VAL A 412 -1.59 31.39 -19.64
CA VAL A 412 -1.52 31.47 -21.09
C VAL A 412 -2.87 31.95 -21.68
N SER A 413 -3.97 31.34 -21.28
CA SER A 413 -5.31 31.66 -21.81
C SER A 413 -5.80 33.06 -21.40
N GLY A 414 -5.39 33.52 -20.22
CA GLY A 414 -5.68 34.86 -19.69
C GLY A 414 -4.82 35.97 -20.28
N GLY A 415 -3.83 35.64 -21.12
CA GLY A 415 -2.89 36.60 -21.71
C GLY A 415 -1.92 37.21 -20.72
N PHE A 416 -1.63 36.53 -19.62
CA PHE A 416 -0.56 36.92 -18.67
C PHE A 416 0.81 36.72 -19.31
N GLY A 417 1.81 37.45 -18.83
CA GLY A 417 3.17 37.35 -19.35
C GLY A 417 3.80 35.94 -19.14
N LEU A 418 4.81 35.60 -19.94
CA LEU A 418 5.53 34.31 -19.84
C LEU A 418 6.25 34.13 -18.49
N ASP A 419 6.54 35.22 -17.76
CA ASP A 419 7.02 35.22 -16.40
C ASP A 419 6.04 34.55 -15.42
N ALA A 420 4.74 34.83 -15.55
CA ALA A 420 3.70 34.16 -14.74
C ALA A 420 3.58 32.66 -15.06
N VAL A 421 3.72 32.29 -16.33
CA VAL A 421 3.76 30.88 -16.77
C VAL A 421 4.97 30.17 -16.20
N SER A 422 6.16 30.81 -16.25
CA SER A 422 7.42 30.29 -15.74
C SER A 422 7.33 29.96 -14.24
N VAL A 423 6.74 30.85 -13.41
CA VAL A 423 6.53 30.59 -11.98
C VAL A 423 5.64 29.36 -11.74
N CYS A 424 4.56 29.22 -12.49
CA CYS A 424 3.69 28.05 -12.34
C CYS A 424 4.39 26.75 -12.80
N VAL A 425 5.28 26.79 -13.80
CA VAL A 425 6.04 25.62 -14.23
C VAL A 425 7.10 25.24 -13.19
N ASP A 426 7.75 26.21 -12.53
CA ASP A 426 8.68 25.97 -11.44
C ASP A 426 7.95 25.31 -10.23
N ASP A 427 6.78 25.82 -9.84
CA ASP A 427 5.96 25.22 -8.78
C ASP A 427 5.57 23.76 -9.12
N ALA A 428 5.28 23.47 -10.40
CA ALA A 428 4.98 22.12 -10.85
C ALA A 428 6.21 21.20 -10.77
N LEU A 429 7.38 21.68 -11.18
CA LEU A 429 8.66 20.95 -11.10
C LEU A 429 9.01 20.63 -9.64
N ASP A 430 8.89 21.58 -8.73
CA ASP A 430 9.11 21.39 -7.31
C ASP A 430 8.18 20.33 -6.73
N ALA A 431 6.90 20.36 -7.08
CA ALA A 431 5.93 19.37 -6.63
C ALA A 431 6.24 17.96 -7.19
N LEU A 432 6.74 17.83 -8.42
CA LEU A 432 7.18 16.56 -9.00
C LEU A 432 8.48 16.05 -8.35
N CYS A 433 9.40 16.94 -7.96
CA CYS A 433 10.59 16.58 -7.17
C CYS A 433 10.22 16.08 -5.78
N ASP A 434 9.22 16.71 -5.13
CA ASP A 434 8.65 16.21 -3.86
C ASP A 434 8.01 14.83 -4.02
N LEU A 435 7.31 14.59 -5.14
CA LEU A 435 6.70 13.30 -5.43
C LEU A 435 7.75 12.19 -5.54
N THR A 436 8.81 12.41 -6.29
CA THR A 436 9.91 11.43 -6.46
C THR A 436 10.80 11.33 -5.22
N GLY A 437 10.76 12.34 -4.33
CA GLY A 437 11.58 12.40 -3.12
C GLY A 437 12.98 12.99 -3.34
N GLU A 438 13.24 13.63 -4.47
CA GLU A 438 14.52 14.30 -4.75
C GLU A 438 14.77 15.48 -3.80
N ASN A 439 13.70 16.21 -3.42
CA ASN A 439 13.73 17.31 -2.45
C ASN A 439 13.22 16.89 -1.06
N ALA A 440 13.12 15.56 -0.78
CA ALA A 440 12.56 15.10 0.47
C ALA A 440 13.39 15.56 1.67
N SER A 441 12.78 16.29 2.60
CA SER A 441 13.41 16.64 3.86
C SER A 441 13.64 15.41 4.73
N GLU A 442 14.59 15.50 5.67
CA GLU A 442 14.87 14.40 6.61
C GLU A 442 13.61 13.99 7.41
N ASN A 443 12.72 14.93 7.71
CA ASN A 443 11.46 14.65 8.40
C ASN A 443 10.54 13.76 7.54
N VAL A 444 10.40 14.05 6.25
CA VAL A 444 9.61 13.23 5.31
C VAL A 444 10.20 11.83 5.18
N ILE A 445 11.51 11.73 5.05
CA ILE A 445 12.22 10.44 4.99
C ILE A 445 11.92 9.63 6.26
N ASN A 446 12.08 10.24 7.44
CA ASN A 446 11.81 9.57 8.71
C ASN A 446 10.36 9.10 8.82
N GLU A 447 9.38 9.94 8.48
CA GLU A 447 7.95 9.59 8.50
C GLU A 447 7.63 8.38 7.60
N VAL A 448 8.23 8.31 6.41
CA VAL A 448 8.05 7.18 5.49
C VAL A 448 8.57 5.89 6.13
N PHE A 449 9.78 5.91 6.71
CA PHE A 449 10.40 4.69 7.23
C PHE A 449 9.90 4.26 8.62
N GLU A 450 9.35 5.15 9.44
CA GLU A 450 8.71 4.81 10.72
C GLU A 450 7.51 3.86 10.58
N ARG A 451 6.87 3.83 9.41
CA ARG A 451 5.74 2.95 9.10
C ARG A 451 6.16 1.52 8.72
N PHE A 452 7.46 1.28 8.57
CA PHE A 452 7.99 -0.02 8.18
C PHE A 452 8.08 -0.99 9.35
N CYS A 453 8.09 -2.29 9.04
CA CYS A 453 8.42 -3.31 10.02
C CYS A 453 9.92 -3.30 10.34
N VAL A 454 10.27 -3.68 11.59
CA VAL A 454 11.66 -3.96 11.96
C VAL A 454 12.15 -5.16 11.13
N GLY A 455 13.36 -5.04 10.58
CA GLY A 455 13.94 -6.08 9.70
C GLY A 455 13.81 -5.81 8.20
N LYS A 456 13.18 -4.66 7.84
CA LYS A 456 13.04 -4.15 6.45
C LYS A 456 13.71 -2.81 6.25
#